data_0795a2362994add1588c1abd4502bb6c
#
_entry.id   0795a2362994add1588c1abd4502bb6c
#
_cell.length_a   1.000
_cell.length_b   1.000
_cell.length_c   1.000
_cell.angle_alpha   90.00
_cell.angle_beta   90.00
_cell.angle_gamma   90.00
#
_symmetry.space_group_name_H-M   'P 1'
#
loop_
_entity.id
_entity.type
_entity.pdbx_description
1 polymer ?
#
loop_
_entity_poly.entity_id
_entity_poly.type
_entity_poly.pdbx_seq_one_letter_code
_entity_poly.pdbx_strand_id
1 'polypeptide(L)'
;MPHPPINCEPLKSLIRTIPDFPKPGILFYDVSTLLRHPDAWAVALGRMARIVRAWQPDMLAGIESRGFLFAAPLAQQLGCGFSMLRKPGKLPGATIGLD
;
A
#
# COMPACT_ATOMS: atom_id res chain seq x y z
N MET A 1 16.91 -11.59 18.98
CA MET A 1 17.93 -10.93 18.13
C MET A 1 17.36 -9.71 17.48
N PRO A 2 18.01 -8.58 17.64
CA PRO A 2 17.55 -7.41 16.91
C PRO A 2 17.74 -7.65 15.42
N HIS A 3 16.75 -7.22 14.64
CA HIS A 3 16.86 -7.28 13.20
C HIS A 3 17.73 -6.13 12.70
N PRO A 4 18.53 -6.35 11.66
CA PRO A 4 19.26 -5.25 11.05
C PRO A 4 18.27 -4.20 10.51
N PRO A 5 18.69 -2.95 10.40
CA PRO A 5 17.82 -1.93 9.79
C PRO A 5 17.36 -2.36 8.41
N ILE A 6 16.08 -2.10 8.11
CA ILE A 6 15.52 -2.41 6.80
C ILE A 6 16.08 -1.41 5.79
N ASN A 7 16.81 -1.90 4.80
CA ASN A 7 17.29 -1.07 3.71
C ASN A 7 16.27 -1.10 2.58
N CYS A 8 15.58 0.03 2.38
CA CYS A 8 14.55 0.15 1.35
C CYS A 8 15.08 0.70 0.02
N GLU A 9 16.38 1.01 -0.08
CA GLU A 9 16.92 1.60 -1.30
C GLU A 9 16.70 0.73 -2.55
N PRO A 10 16.91 -0.60 -2.49
CA PRO A 10 16.63 -1.43 -3.68
C PRO A 10 15.18 -1.37 -4.13
N LEU A 11 14.24 -1.18 -3.20
CA LEU A 11 12.83 -1.06 -3.54
C LEU A 11 12.51 0.33 -4.08
N LYS A 12 13.10 1.37 -3.49
CA LYS A 12 12.91 2.75 -3.95
C LYS A 12 13.38 2.94 -5.37
N SER A 13 14.47 2.28 -5.76
CA SER A 13 15.00 2.41 -7.12
C SER A 13 14.04 1.88 -8.18
N LEU A 14 13.09 1.05 -7.78
CA LEU A 14 12.08 0.50 -8.70
C LEU A 14 10.83 1.38 -8.79
N ILE A 15 10.73 2.42 -7.97
CA ILE A 15 9.63 3.37 -8.03
C ILE A 15 10.02 4.47 -9.01
N ARG A 16 9.24 4.59 -10.10
CA ARG A 16 9.52 5.58 -11.13
C ARG A 16 8.95 6.93 -10.71
N THR A 17 9.72 8.00 -10.91
CA THR A 17 9.26 9.36 -10.67
C THR A 17 8.90 10.01 -12.00
N ILE A 18 7.76 10.69 -12.04
CA ILE A 18 7.27 11.37 -13.23
C ILE A 18 7.05 12.83 -12.85
N PRO A 19 7.88 13.77 -13.35
CA PRO A 19 7.68 15.18 -13.05
C PRO A 19 6.49 15.74 -13.81
N ASP A 20 5.87 16.76 -13.24
CA ASP A 20 4.75 17.50 -13.85
C ASP A 20 3.58 16.59 -14.24
N PHE A 21 3.24 15.65 -13.36
CA PHE A 21 2.11 14.76 -13.59
C PHE A 21 1.30 14.62 -12.30
N PRO A 22 -0.03 14.67 -12.37
CA PRO A 22 -0.87 14.93 -13.57
C PRO A 22 -0.92 16.42 -13.96
N LYS A 23 -0.25 17.29 -13.22
CA LYS A 23 -0.22 18.73 -13.46
C LYS A 23 1.19 19.27 -13.30
N PRO A 24 1.51 20.40 -13.92
CA PRO A 24 2.82 21.05 -13.69
C PRO A 24 3.05 21.32 -12.20
N GLY A 25 4.28 21.09 -11.76
CA GLY A 25 4.70 21.30 -10.37
C GLY A 25 4.48 20.12 -9.45
N ILE A 26 3.85 19.04 -9.91
CA ILE A 26 3.63 17.83 -9.11
C ILE A 26 4.60 16.74 -9.53
N LEU A 27 5.29 16.17 -8.56
CA LEU A 27 6.14 15.01 -8.79
C LEU A 27 5.35 13.75 -8.43
N PHE A 28 5.10 12.91 -9.42
CA PHE A 28 4.32 11.69 -9.24
C PHE A 28 5.25 10.50 -9.02
N TYR A 29 4.93 9.68 -8.02
CA TYR A 29 5.66 8.43 -7.76
C TYR A 29 4.84 7.27 -8.30
N ASP A 30 5.38 6.58 -9.29
CA ASP A 30 4.70 5.47 -9.94
C ASP A 30 5.19 4.14 -9.36
N VAL A 31 4.30 3.45 -8.65
CA VAL A 31 4.62 2.16 -8.03
C VAL A 31 4.40 0.97 -8.95
N SER A 32 3.80 1.20 -10.14
CA SER A 32 3.51 0.10 -11.06
C SER A 32 4.77 -0.65 -11.48
N THR A 33 5.89 0.05 -11.58
CA THR A 33 7.18 -0.54 -11.93
C THR A 33 7.68 -1.51 -10.85
N LEU A 34 7.41 -1.20 -9.59
CA LEU A 34 7.73 -2.11 -8.48
C LEU A 34 6.77 -3.30 -8.47
N LEU A 35 5.48 -3.06 -8.69
CA LEU A 35 4.47 -4.11 -8.67
C LEU A 35 4.66 -5.15 -9.77
N ARG A 36 5.25 -4.74 -10.90
CA ARG A 36 5.54 -5.66 -11.99
C ARG A 36 6.70 -6.60 -11.70
N HIS A 37 7.46 -6.33 -10.67
CA HIS A 37 8.61 -7.13 -10.30
C HIS A 37 8.20 -8.09 -9.17
N PRO A 38 7.97 -9.39 -9.47
CA PRO A 38 7.36 -10.29 -8.48
C PRO A 38 8.14 -10.39 -7.18
N ASP A 39 9.46 -10.49 -7.27
CA ASP A 39 10.30 -10.63 -6.08
C ASP A 39 10.30 -9.34 -5.26
N ALA A 40 10.41 -8.19 -5.91
CA ALA A 40 10.42 -6.90 -5.22
C ALA A 40 9.09 -6.64 -4.52
N TRP A 41 7.97 -6.95 -5.19
CA TRP A 41 6.65 -6.78 -4.59
C TRP A 41 6.49 -7.70 -3.38
N ALA A 42 6.91 -8.96 -3.50
CA ALA A 42 6.86 -9.90 -2.36
C ALA A 42 7.69 -9.39 -1.18
N VAL A 43 8.88 -8.86 -1.44
CA VAL A 43 9.74 -8.30 -0.40
C VAL A 43 9.09 -7.08 0.24
N ALA A 44 8.51 -6.20 -0.56
CA ALA A 44 7.84 -4.99 -0.04
C ALA A 44 6.68 -5.38 0.89
N LEU A 45 5.82 -6.31 0.44
CA LEU A 45 4.70 -6.79 1.26
C LEU A 45 5.20 -7.48 2.53
N GLY A 46 6.26 -8.29 2.42
CA GLY A 46 6.82 -8.97 3.57
C GLY A 46 7.36 -8.02 4.63
N ARG A 47 8.02 -6.95 4.21
CA ARG A 47 8.52 -5.93 5.14
C ARG A 47 7.39 -5.17 5.79
N MET A 48 6.35 -4.81 5.02
CA MET A 48 5.17 -4.17 5.57
C MET A 48 4.45 -5.09 6.55
N ALA A 49 4.31 -6.36 6.21
CA ALA A 49 3.66 -7.34 7.09
C ALA A 49 4.38 -7.49 8.42
N ARG A 50 5.70 -7.46 8.40
CA ARG A 50 6.50 -7.56 9.64
C ARG A 50 6.19 -6.40 10.57
N ILE A 51 6.13 -5.18 10.03
CA ILE A 51 5.85 -3.98 10.81
C ILE A 51 4.41 -4.00 11.34
N VAL A 52 3.46 -4.28 10.45
CA VAL A 52 2.04 -4.22 10.78
C VAL A 52 1.65 -5.33 11.76
N ARG A 53 2.25 -6.52 11.62
CA ARG A 53 1.98 -7.64 12.53
C ARG A 53 2.31 -7.30 13.98
N ALA A 54 3.34 -6.49 14.21
CA ALA A 54 3.72 -6.07 15.55
C ALA A 54 2.62 -5.23 16.21
N TRP A 55 1.79 -4.56 15.43
CA TRP A 55 0.68 -3.74 15.92
C TRP A 55 -0.56 -4.55 16.27
N GLN A 56 -0.62 -5.82 15.86
CA GLN A 56 -1.76 -6.73 16.08
C GLN A 56 -3.10 -6.12 15.67
N PRO A 57 -3.24 -5.68 14.41
CA PRO A 57 -4.48 -5.05 13.97
C PRO A 57 -5.62 -6.05 13.87
N ASP A 58 -6.83 -5.61 14.13
CA ASP A 58 -8.04 -6.41 13.94
C ASP A 58 -8.53 -6.31 12.49
N MET A 59 -8.23 -5.22 11.83
CA MET A 59 -8.67 -4.97 10.47
C MET A 59 -7.72 -4.01 9.80
N LEU A 60 -7.54 -4.15 8.48
CA LEU A 60 -6.79 -3.20 7.69
C LEU A 60 -7.76 -2.42 6.81
N ALA A 61 -7.41 -1.17 6.54
CA ALA A 61 -8.17 -0.33 5.63
C ALA A 61 -7.25 0.19 4.54
N GLY A 62 -7.75 0.25 3.33
CA GLY A 62 -7.02 0.80 2.20
C GLY A 62 -7.79 1.92 1.53
N ILE A 63 -7.08 2.99 1.18
CA ILE A 63 -7.65 4.13 0.47
C ILE A 63 -7.53 3.89 -1.02
N GLU A 64 -8.64 4.11 -1.76
CA GLU A 64 -8.61 3.88 -3.21
C GLU A 64 -7.59 4.79 -3.89
N SER A 65 -6.90 4.30 -4.88
CA SER A 65 -6.98 2.90 -5.27
C SER A 65 -5.67 2.18 -4.99
N ARG A 66 -4.58 2.91 -4.89
CA ARG A 66 -3.26 2.32 -4.63
C ARG A 66 -3.19 1.63 -3.27
N GLY A 67 -3.89 2.19 -2.28
CA GLY A 67 -3.95 1.57 -0.96
C GLY A 67 -4.53 0.17 -0.98
N PHE A 68 -5.44 -0.12 -1.92
CA PHE A 68 -6.01 -1.46 -2.06
C PHE A 68 -4.96 -2.49 -2.46
N LEU A 69 -4.01 -2.08 -3.30
CA LEU A 69 -2.98 -2.99 -3.82
C LEU A 69 -2.09 -3.55 -2.72
N PHE A 70 -1.92 -2.80 -1.64
CA PHE A 70 -1.08 -3.22 -0.52
C PHE A 70 -1.91 -3.73 0.65
N ALA A 71 -2.98 -3.04 1.00
CA ALA A 71 -3.77 -3.39 2.18
C ALA A 71 -4.51 -4.71 2.03
N ALA A 72 -5.04 -5.00 0.84
CA ALA A 72 -5.76 -6.25 0.62
C ALA A 72 -4.85 -7.48 0.75
N PRO A 73 -3.71 -7.56 0.04
CA PRO A 73 -2.83 -8.71 0.22
C PRO A 73 -2.20 -8.77 1.63
N LEU A 74 -1.97 -7.63 2.28
CA LEU A 74 -1.48 -7.62 3.66
C LEU A 74 -2.50 -8.21 4.62
N ALA A 75 -3.77 -7.82 4.50
CA ALA A 75 -4.84 -8.34 5.34
C ALA A 75 -4.95 -9.85 5.20
N GLN A 76 -4.91 -10.35 3.97
CA GLN A 76 -4.92 -11.78 3.68
C GLN A 76 -3.76 -12.48 4.38
N GLN A 77 -2.56 -11.91 4.27
CA GLN A 77 -1.34 -12.49 4.83
C GLN A 77 -1.37 -12.51 6.35
N LEU A 78 -1.95 -11.48 6.96
CA LEU A 78 -2.05 -11.36 8.42
C LEU A 78 -3.27 -12.05 9.01
N GLY A 79 -4.19 -12.51 8.18
CA GLY A 79 -5.41 -13.15 8.65
C GLY A 79 -6.43 -12.18 9.20
N CYS A 80 -6.40 -10.92 8.78
CA CYS A 80 -7.40 -9.93 9.18
C CYS A 80 -8.37 -9.63 8.05
N GLY A 81 -9.47 -8.92 8.39
CA GLY A 81 -10.37 -8.38 7.40
C GLY A 81 -9.81 -7.14 6.72
N PHE A 82 -10.44 -6.75 5.63
CA PHE A 82 -10.04 -5.59 4.84
C PHE A 82 -11.26 -4.70 4.58
N SER A 83 -11.10 -3.40 4.79
CA SER A 83 -12.14 -2.41 4.55
C SER A 83 -11.69 -1.42 3.50
N MET A 84 -12.60 -1.04 2.61
CA MET A 84 -12.31 -0.10 1.54
C MET A 84 -12.76 1.31 1.92
N LEU A 85 -11.84 2.29 1.76
CA LEU A 85 -12.15 3.70 1.86
C LEU A 85 -12.18 4.26 0.45
N ARG A 86 -13.37 4.68 0.01
CA ARG A 86 -13.56 5.10 -1.37
C ARG A 86 -14.20 6.48 -1.45
N LYS A 87 -14.10 7.09 -2.62
CA LYS A 87 -14.76 8.37 -2.88
C LYS A 87 -16.29 8.22 -2.82
N PRO A 88 -17.00 9.29 -2.49
CA PRO A 88 -18.47 9.23 -2.43
C PRO A 88 -19.07 8.67 -3.72
N GLY A 89 -20.10 7.82 -3.56
CA GLY A 89 -20.80 7.22 -4.69
C GLY A 89 -20.14 5.98 -5.29
N LYS A 90 -18.98 5.57 -4.76
CA LYS A 90 -18.28 4.39 -5.29
C LYS A 90 -18.59 3.10 -4.54
N LEU A 91 -19.32 3.18 -3.44
CA LEU A 91 -19.70 2.01 -2.65
C LEU A 91 -21.22 1.83 -2.68
N PRO A 92 -21.72 0.58 -2.87
CA PRO A 92 -23.15 0.31 -2.77
C PRO A 92 -23.58 0.23 -1.31
N GLY A 93 -24.89 0.42 -1.08
CA GLY A 93 -25.47 0.24 0.24
C GLY A 93 -25.18 1.38 1.19
N ALA A 94 -25.38 1.12 2.48
CA ALA A 94 -25.17 2.10 3.53
C ALA A 94 -23.66 2.30 3.76
N THR A 95 -23.26 3.57 3.85
CA THR A 95 -21.86 3.93 4.08
C THR A 95 -21.78 5.01 5.14
N ILE A 96 -20.56 5.18 5.70
CA ILE A 96 -20.26 6.26 6.61
C ILE A 96 -19.30 7.20 5.89
N GLY A 97 -19.65 8.49 5.84
CA GLY A 97 -18.82 9.49 5.21
C GLY A 97 -18.08 10.34 6.23
N LEU A 98 -16.90 10.79 5.82
CA LEU A 98 -16.13 11.79 6.56
C LEU A 98 -15.93 13.00 5.67
N ASP A 99 -16.21 14.15 6.20
CA ASP A 99 -16.03 15.42 5.49
C ASP A 99 -14.62 15.97 5.66
#